data_bde639a0f1adf9279ad831b546c9f80f
#
_entry.id   bde639a0f1adf9279ad831b546c9f80f
#
_cell.length_a   1.000
_cell.length_b   1.000
_cell.length_c   1.000
_cell.angle_alpha   90.00
_cell.angle_beta   90.00
_cell.angle_gamma   90.00
#
_symmetry.space_group_name_H-M   'P 1'
#
loop_
_entity.id
_entity.type
_entity.pdbx_description
1 polymer ?
#
loop_
_entity_poly.entity_id
_entity_poly.type
_entity_poly.pdbx_seq_one_letter_code
_entity_poly.pdbx_strand_id
1 'polypeptide(L)'
;RSSDLHPTFAHSVSAHGCREVGEGTRRGVDILVGVMRLRIDLAYDGGGFFGWAKQPTIRTVQGEIERVLHTITRVPVDDPAEPLRLTVAGRTDTGVHASHQVCHLDIGEETLSRCVGHMSVPPTVALKHRLQRMLPADITIHDVTVAPSGFDARFSALERTYVYRVADRASEVDPRLRGFVLNLDADLDVAAMNEAAAMTIGLHDFGSFATPNPGGTTIREVKTAYWRRIPTRPLVVDGMGERYRTPAAESDLLCFTIVADAFARNMVRSLVGGCIQVGMGKRSTDWFREKMAVPLREGSTGPIAPQGLTLEHVAYPADDELAERAERIRAKRTL
;
A
#
# COMPACT_ATOMS: atom_id res chain seq x y z
N ARG A 1 7.38 -39.30 -59.57
CA ARG A 1 8.41 -38.87 -60.55
C ARG A 1 9.24 -37.81 -59.85
N SER A 2 10.38 -38.16 -59.20
CA SER A 2 11.71 -38.30 -59.87
C SER A 2 12.27 -36.90 -60.13
N SER A 3 13.39 -36.45 -59.67
CA SER A 3 14.71 -37.10 -59.39
C SER A 3 15.63 -35.97 -58.86
N ASP A 4 16.35 -36.18 -57.74
CA ASP A 4 17.81 -36.40 -57.72
C ASP A 4 18.70 -35.30 -58.26
N LEU A 5 19.62 -34.75 -57.44
CA LEU A 5 21.04 -35.14 -57.41
C LEU A 5 21.87 -34.15 -56.55
N HIS A 6 22.58 -34.67 -55.61
CA HIS A 6 23.87 -34.22 -55.07
C HIS A 6 24.99 -34.39 -56.10
N PRO A 7 26.26 -34.00 -55.91
CA PRO A 7 27.09 -33.80 -54.73
C PRO A 7 28.17 -32.66 -54.89
N THR A 8 29.15 -32.34 -54.13
CA THR A 8 30.20 -32.96 -53.29
C THR A 8 31.29 -31.92 -52.93
N PHE A 9 31.90 -32.10 -51.74
CA PHE A 9 33.29 -31.89 -51.26
C PHE A 9 34.00 -30.52 -51.49
N ALA A 10 34.86 -30.01 -50.55
CA ALA A 10 35.85 -30.61 -49.66
C ALA A 10 36.38 -29.60 -48.60
N HIS A 11 36.74 -30.13 -47.46
CA HIS A 11 37.95 -29.99 -46.62
C HIS A 11 38.71 -28.65 -46.60
N SER A 12 39.11 -28.14 -45.39
CA SER A 12 40.09 -28.68 -44.45
C SER A 12 40.24 -27.75 -43.22
N VAL A 13 40.21 -28.30 -42.02
CA VAL A 13 41.30 -28.52 -41.06
C VAL A 13 41.78 -27.31 -40.26
N SER A 14 41.44 -27.35 -38.95
CA SER A 14 42.29 -27.35 -37.76
C SER A 14 42.83 -26.03 -37.20
N ALA A 15 42.52 -25.69 -35.96
CA ALA A 15 43.31 -25.96 -34.75
C ALA A 15 42.77 -25.22 -33.51
N HIS A 16 42.65 -26.01 -32.42
CA HIS A 16 42.96 -25.72 -31.02
C HIS A 16 42.58 -24.32 -30.49
N GLY A 17 41.74 -24.12 -29.51
CA GLY A 17 41.61 -24.76 -28.20
C GLY A 17 41.71 -23.69 -27.16
N CYS A 18 40.66 -23.53 -26.39
CA CYS A 18 40.78 -23.26 -24.94
C CYS A 18 39.37 -23.26 -24.33
N ARG A 19 39.21 -24.08 -23.37
CA ARG A 19 38.07 -24.09 -22.44
C ARG A 19 38.12 -22.81 -21.60
N GLU A 20 37.01 -22.12 -21.50
CA GLU A 20 36.70 -21.35 -20.27
C GLU A 20 35.35 -21.73 -19.75
N VAL A 21 35.39 -21.96 -18.45
CA VAL A 21 34.34 -22.49 -17.58
C VAL A 21 33.52 -21.30 -17.11
N GLY A 22 32.23 -21.42 -17.20
CA GLY A 22 31.27 -20.95 -16.25
C GLY A 22 31.30 -19.47 -15.85
N GLU A 23 30.48 -18.64 -16.45
CA GLU A 23 30.00 -17.42 -15.80
C GLU A 23 28.53 -17.54 -15.48
N GLY A 24 28.32 -17.77 -14.17
CA GLY A 24 27.01 -17.59 -13.53
C GLY A 24 26.56 -16.16 -13.73
N THR A 25 25.42 -15.99 -14.37
CA THR A 25 24.72 -14.72 -14.52
C THR A 25 24.41 -14.12 -13.16
N ARG A 26 25.33 -13.34 -12.60
CA ARG A 26 25.00 -12.28 -11.65
C ARG A 26 24.23 -11.24 -12.43
N ARG A 27 22.91 -11.19 -12.25
CA ARG A 27 22.15 -9.99 -12.59
C ARG A 27 22.60 -8.88 -11.62
N GLY A 28 23.66 -8.20 -11.99
CA GLY A 28 24.05 -6.93 -11.42
C GLY A 28 22.90 -5.96 -11.69
N VAL A 29 22.48 -5.25 -10.65
CA VAL A 29 21.72 -4.02 -10.81
C VAL A 29 22.68 -3.06 -11.49
N ASP A 30 22.57 -2.91 -12.80
CA ASP A 30 23.22 -1.82 -13.52
C ASP A 30 22.72 -0.52 -12.88
N ILE A 31 23.58 0.12 -12.11
CA ILE A 31 23.39 1.50 -11.66
C ILE A 31 23.54 2.32 -12.94
N LEU A 32 22.43 2.64 -13.59
CA LEU A 32 22.40 3.59 -14.68
C LEU A 32 23.00 4.89 -14.15
N VAL A 33 24.16 5.27 -14.68
CA VAL A 33 24.85 6.52 -14.36
C VAL A 33 23.86 7.66 -14.63
N GLY A 34 23.51 8.44 -13.59
CA GLY A 34 22.60 9.57 -13.71
C GLY A 34 21.12 9.30 -13.35
N VAL A 35 20.77 8.11 -12.79
CA VAL A 35 19.43 7.85 -12.24
C VAL A 35 19.45 7.96 -10.72
N MET A 36 18.50 8.73 -10.17
CA MET A 36 18.31 8.94 -8.75
C MET A 36 16.99 8.35 -8.29
N ARG A 37 16.98 7.63 -7.16
CA ARG A 37 15.74 7.19 -6.52
C ARG A 37 15.22 8.23 -5.56
N LEU A 38 13.96 8.63 -5.73
CA LEU A 38 13.24 9.51 -4.82
C LEU A 38 12.27 8.70 -3.96
N ARG A 39 12.20 9.03 -2.68
CA ARG A 39 11.12 8.64 -1.78
C ARG A 39 10.08 9.75 -1.77
N ILE A 40 8.82 9.37 -1.91
CA ILE A 40 7.66 10.27 -1.90
C ILE A 40 6.70 9.80 -0.81
N ASP A 41 6.47 10.65 0.18
CA ASP A 41 5.50 10.46 1.25
C ASP A 41 4.25 11.29 0.94
N LEU A 42 3.07 10.67 1.03
CA LEU A 42 1.82 11.28 0.57
C LEU A 42 0.58 10.77 1.32
N ALA A 43 -0.50 11.55 1.22
CA ALA A 43 -1.83 11.18 1.68
C ALA A 43 -2.85 11.33 0.56
N TYR A 44 -3.99 10.64 0.67
CA TYR A 44 -5.11 10.80 -0.25
C TYR A 44 -6.46 10.42 0.36
N ASP A 45 -7.49 11.13 -0.04
CA ASP A 45 -8.87 10.69 0.09
C ASP A 45 -9.17 9.67 -1.02
N GLY A 46 -9.33 8.41 -0.66
CA GLY A 46 -9.56 7.30 -1.59
C GLY A 46 -10.97 7.27 -2.17
N GLY A 47 -11.91 8.05 -1.64
CA GLY A 47 -13.34 7.98 -1.99
C GLY A 47 -13.63 8.18 -3.47
N GLY A 48 -12.84 9.02 -4.15
CA GLY A 48 -12.96 9.29 -5.59
C GLY A 48 -12.06 8.42 -6.49
N PHE A 49 -11.37 7.41 -5.94
CA PHE A 49 -10.40 6.58 -6.68
C PHE A 49 -10.81 5.11 -6.75
N PHE A 50 -10.51 4.50 -7.89
CA PHE A 50 -10.60 3.05 -8.10
C PHE A 50 -9.34 2.32 -7.58
N GLY A 51 -8.85 2.76 -6.41
CA GLY A 51 -7.67 2.26 -5.75
C GLY A 51 -6.37 2.93 -6.21
N TRP A 52 -5.25 2.36 -5.74
CA TRP A 52 -3.92 2.89 -6.05
C TRP A 52 -3.48 2.63 -7.48
N ALA A 53 -3.51 1.37 -7.93
CA ALA A 53 -2.80 0.92 -9.13
C ALA A 53 -3.38 1.52 -10.42
N LYS A 54 -2.52 2.11 -11.26
CA LYS A 54 -2.89 2.67 -12.55
C LYS A 54 -3.64 1.67 -13.42
N GLN A 55 -4.73 2.13 -14.01
CA GLN A 55 -5.56 1.40 -14.95
C GLN A 55 -5.87 2.30 -16.16
N PRO A 56 -6.12 1.73 -17.35
CA PRO A 56 -6.19 2.52 -18.59
C PRO A 56 -7.29 3.57 -18.61
N THR A 57 -8.47 3.29 -18.07
CA THR A 57 -9.69 4.09 -18.30
C THR A 57 -10.33 4.65 -17.05
N ILE A 58 -9.81 4.34 -15.86
CA ILE A 58 -10.41 4.75 -14.60
C ILE A 58 -9.43 5.52 -13.73
N ARG A 59 -9.97 6.41 -12.92
CA ARG A 59 -9.20 7.30 -12.05
C ARG A 59 -8.55 6.53 -10.90
N THR A 60 -7.24 6.58 -10.78
CA THR A 60 -6.45 5.91 -9.75
C THR A 60 -5.41 6.85 -9.18
N VAL A 61 -4.97 6.63 -7.93
CA VAL A 61 -3.99 7.52 -7.29
C VAL A 61 -2.67 7.54 -8.06
N GLN A 62 -2.13 6.37 -8.42
CA GLN A 62 -0.91 6.24 -9.22
C GLN A 62 -1.05 6.92 -10.57
N GLY A 63 -2.19 6.74 -11.24
CA GLY A 63 -2.43 7.33 -12.56
C GLY A 63 -2.42 8.87 -12.53
N GLU A 64 -3.03 9.48 -11.50
CA GLU A 64 -3.02 10.94 -11.35
C GLU A 64 -1.62 11.48 -11.07
N ILE A 65 -0.86 10.84 -10.17
CA ILE A 65 0.49 11.30 -9.84
C ILE A 65 1.42 11.15 -11.05
N GLU A 66 1.41 10.00 -11.74
CA GLU A 66 2.23 9.78 -12.94
C GLU A 66 1.87 10.75 -14.06
N ARG A 67 0.59 11.04 -14.30
CA ARG A 67 0.13 12.04 -15.27
C ARG A 67 0.72 13.43 -14.96
N VAL A 68 0.70 13.85 -13.70
CA VAL A 68 1.27 15.13 -13.27
C VAL A 68 2.79 15.13 -13.37
N LEU A 69 3.46 14.01 -13.03
CA LEU A 69 4.91 13.86 -13.22
C LEU A 69 5.31 14.06 -14.67
N HIS A 70 4.66 13.39 -15.62
CA HIS A 70 4.92 13.59 -17.06
C HIS A 70 4.72 15.04 -17.51
N THR A 71 3.71 15.72 -16.95
CA THR A 71 3.47 17.14 -17.25
C THR A 71 4.58 18.05 -16.72
N ILE A 72 5.06 17.79 -15.48
CA ILE A 72 6.11 18.60 -14.84
C ILE A 72 7.46 18.39 -15.53
N THR A 73 7.81 17.15 -15.81
CA THR A 73 9.12 16.75 -16.34
C THR A 73 9.22 16.92 -17.85
N ARG A 74 8.08 16.93 -18.54
CA ARG A 74 7.96 16.87 -20.02
C ARG A 74 8.53 15.58 -20.62
N VAL A 75 8.73 14.55 -19.82
CA VAL A 75 9.08 13.21 -20.33
C VAL A 75 7.84 12.59 -20.96
N PRO A 76 7.91 12.06 -22.20
CA PRO A 76 6.79 11.38 -22.85
C PRO A 76 6.29 10.17 -22.01
N VAL A 77 4.98 9.88 -22.09
CA VAL A 77 4.36 8.80 -21.30
C VAL A 77 4.95 7.43 -21.63
N ASP A 78 5.32 7.23 -22.88
CA ASP A 78 5.85 5.96 -23.41
C ASP A 78 7.37 5.98 -23.63
N ASP A 79 8.10 6.89 -22.96
CA ASP A 79 9.55 6.94 -23.09
C ASP A 79 10.18 5.72 -22.39
N PRO A 80 10.80 4.79 -23.14
CA PRO A 80 11.40 3.59 -22.55
C PRO A 80 12.68 3.89 -21.78
N ALA A 81 13.34 5.03 -22.04
CA ALA A 81 14.57 5.43 -21.36
C ALA A 81 14.31 5.98 -19.96
N GLU A 82 13.16 6.59 -19.74
CA GLU A 82 12.78 7.17 -18.46
C GLU A 82 11.30 6.89 -18.12
N PRO A 83 10.94 5.65 -17.82
CA PRO A 83 9.58 5.30 -17.44
C PRO A 83 9.26 5.84 -16.04
N LEU A 84 8.64 7.01 -15.93
CA LEU A 84 8.27 7.64 -14.66
C LEU A 84 7.18 6.83 -13.94
N ARG A 85 7.54 5.67 -13.45
CA ARG A 85 6.63 4.70 -12.82
C ARG A 85 6.84 4.63 -11.32
N LEU A 86 5.76 4.82 -10.57
CA LEU A 86 5.79 4.72 -9.12
C LEU A 86 5.74 3.28 -8.62
N THR A 87 6.61 2.97 -7.66
CA THR A 87 6.55 1.72 -6.87
C THR A 87 6.08 2.06 -5.46
N VAL A 88 4.97 1.47 -5.02
CA VAL A 88 4.28 1.80 -3.77
C VAL A 88 4.56 0.77 -2.67
N ALA A 89 4.58 1.22 -1.41
CA ALA A 89 4.74 0.37 -0.23
C ALA A 89 3.64 -0.68 -0.08
N GLY A 90 2.39 -0.29 -0.39
CA GLY A 90 1.24 -1.19 -0.37
C GLY A 90 0.08 -0.60 -1.18
N ARG A 91 -0.49 -1.38 -2.10
CA ARG A 91 -1.66 -0.95 -2.85
C ARG A 91 -2.87 -0.89 -1.93
N THR A 92 -3.66 0.18 -2.07
CA THR A 92 -4.99 0.29 -1.47
C THR A 92 -6.06 -0.09 -2.48
N ASP A 93 -7.16 -0.67 -2.00
CA ASP A 93 -8.33 -1.00 -2.81
C ASP A 93 -9.17 0.25 -3.13
N THR A 94 -10.15 0.13 -4.03
CA THR A 94 -11.13 1.17 -4.37
C THR A 94 -11.77 1.74 -3.11
N GLY A 95 -11.80 3.07 -2.98
CA GLY A 95 -12.43 3.78 -1.88
C GLY A 95 -11.64 3.78 -0.56
N VAL A 96 -10.45 3.18 -0.51
CA VAL A 96 -9.60 3.13 0.70
C VAL A 96 -8.67 4.33 0.73
N HIS A 97 -8.59 5.00 1.88
CA HIS A 97 -7.79 6.21 2.11
C HIS A 97 -6.36 5.89 2.55
N ALA A 98 -5.51 6.91 2.53
CA ALA A 98 -4.22 6.88 3.21
C ALA A 98 -3.90 8.25 3.81
N SER A 99 -3.52 8.27 5.08
CA SER A 99 -2.92 9.44 5.74
C SER A 99 -1.41 9.46 5.61
N HIS A 100 -0.79 8.29 5.43
CA HIS A 100 0.64 8.14 5.16
C HIS A 100 0.92 6.94 4.26
N GLN A 101 0.96 7.18 2.95
CA GLN A 101 1.44 6.25 1.94
C GLN A 101 2.87 6.62 1.54
N VAL A 102 3.66 5.63 1.15
CA VAL A 102 5.01 5.82 0.64
C VAL A 102 5.16 5.16 -0.71
N CYS A 103 5.78 5.86 -1.65
CA CYS A 103 6.23 5.28 -2.91
C CYS A 103 7.63 5.75 -3.27
N HIS A 104 8.26 5.09 -4.23
CA HIS A 104 9.49 5.59 -4.83
C HIS A 104 9.35 5.78 -6.34
N LEU A 105 10.18 6.68 -6.85
CA LEU A 105 10.33 7.02 -8.25
C LEU A 105 11.81 6.98 -8.60
N ASP A 106 12.17 6.26 -9.65
CA ASP A 106 13.49 6.38 -10.28
C ASP A 106 13.40 7.43 -11.40
N ILE A 107 14.26 8.45 -11.34
CA ILE A 107 14.24 9.61 -12.24
C ILE A 107 15.66 10.03 -12.61
N GLY A 108 15.88 10.47 -13.86
CA GLY A 108 17.15 11.04 -14.28
C GLY A 108 17.50 12.33 -13.52
N GLU A 109 18.76 12.49 -13.11
CA GLU A 109 19.23 13.70 -12.40
C GLU A 109 18.98 14.98 -13.22
N GLU A 110 19.19 14.91 -14.55
CA GLU A 110 18.93 16.03 -15.44
C GLU A 110 17.43 16.39 -15.47
N THR A 111 16.56 15.37 -15.58
CA THR A 111 15.12 15.53 -15.57
C THR A 111 14.63 16.14 -14.26
N LEU A 112 15.14 15.67 -13.12
CA LEU A 112 14.83 16.22 -11.81
C LEU A 112 15.31 17.68 -11.70
N SER A 113 16.52 17.97 -12.18
CA SER A 113 17.08 19.34 -12.18
C SER A 113 16.24 20.32 -13.01
N ARG A 114 15.70 19.88 -14.14
CA ARG A 114 14.76 20.70 -14.94
C ARG A 114 13.47 21.08 -14.19
N CYS A 115 13.07 20.31 -13.18
CA CYS A 115 11.91 20.64 -12.35
C CYS A 115 12.08 21.92 -11.54
N VAL A 116 13.29 22.40 -11.32
CA VAL A 116 13.57 23.66 -10.59
C VAL A 116 13.00 24.88 -11.33
N GLY A 117 13.21 24.95 -12.65
CA GLY A 117 12.79 26.10 -13.44
C GLY A 117 13.41 27.40 -12.93
N HIS A 118 12.58 28.36 -12.52
CA HIS A 118 13.00 29.66 -11.98
C HIS A 118 13.06 29.69 -10.44
N MET A 119 12.83 28.58 -9.76
CA MET A 119 12.83 28.53 -8.29
C MET A 119 14.29 28.41 -7.78
N SER A 120 14.60 29.10 -6.67
CA SER A 120 15.90 29.02 -5.98
C SER A 120 15.82 28.02 -4.83
N VAL A 121 15.47 26.75 -5.12
CA VAL A 121 15.30 25.68 -4.13
C VAL A 121 15.92 24.37 -4.66
N PRO A 122 16.24 23.39 -3.79
CA PRO A 122 16.69 22.08 -4.23
C PRO A 122 15.69 21.39 -5.18
N PRO A 123 16.15 20.54 -6.13
CA PRO A 123 15.28 19.90 -7.13
C PRO A 123 14.13 19.06 -6.53
N THR A 124 14.36 18.37 -5.42
CA THR A 124 13.31 17.60 -4.72
C THR A 124 12.23 18.51 -4.14
N VAL A 125 12.62 19.66 -3.56
CA VAL A 125 11.68 20.68 -3.05
C VAL A 125 10.88 21.31 -4.18
N ALA A 126 11.54 21.59 -5.31
CA ALA A 126 10.86 22.11 -6.51
C ALA A 126 9.82 21.11 -7.04
N LEU A 127 10.18 19.83 -7.12
CA LEU A 127 9.27 18.76 -7.56
C LEU A 127 8.06 18.66 -6.59
N LYS A 128 8.31 18.65 -5.27
CA LYS A 128 7.26 18.66 -4.24
C LYS A 128 6.27 19.82 -4.45
N HIS A 129 6.76 21.05 -4.58
CA HIS A 129 5.92 22.23 -4.78
C HIS A 129 5.08 22.14 -6.06
N ARG A 130 5.66 21.63 -7.16
CA ARG A 130 4.93 21.47 -8.42
C ARG A 130 3.87 20.37 -8.32
N LEU A 131 4.18 19.25 -7.69
CA LEU A 131 3.21 18.17 -7.43
C LEU A 131 2.04 18.69 -6.59
N GLN A 132 2.31 19.35 -5.46
CA GLN A 132 1.27 19.92 -4.59
C GLN A 132 0.36 20.93 -5.31
N ARG A 133 0.92 21.68 -6.25
CA ARG A 133 0.16 22.70 -7.00
C ARG A 133 -0.69 22.11 -8.12
N MET A 134 -0.28 20.98 -8.70
CA MET A 134 -0.89 20.41 -9.91
C MET A 134 -1.76 19.19 -9.63
N LEU A 135 -1.55 18.51 -8.52
CA LEU A 135 -2.40 17.40 -8.11
C LEU A 135 -3.78 17.90 -7.68
N PRO A 136 -4.82 17.08 -7.86
CA PRO A 136 -6.15 17.39 -7.35
C PRO A 136 -6.15 17.42 -5.81
N ALA A 137 -7.15 18.09 -5.23
CA ALA A 137 -7.23 18.36 -3.79
C ALA A 137 -7.34 17.08 -2.91
N ASP A 138 -7.68 15.96 -3.51
CA ASP A 138 -7.78 14.66 -2.83
C ASP A 138 -6.46 13.86 -2.80
N ILE A 139 -5.33 14.47 -3.27
CA ILE A 139 -3.97 13.95 -3.09
C ILE A 139 -3.07 15.05 -2.53
N THR A 140 -2.36 14.75 -1.44
CA THR A 140 -1.37 15.65 -0.82
C THR A 140 -0.01 14.99 -0.76
N ILE A 141 1.03 15.67 -1.25
CA ILE A 141 2.42 15.24 -1.10
C ILE A 141 2.99 15.82 0.21
N HIS A 142 3.37 14.97 1.13
CA HIS A 142 3.98 15.38 2.40
C HIS A 142 5.45 15.71 2.21
N ASP A 143 6.19 14.81 1.54
CA ASP A 143 7.59 15.04 1.27
C ASP A 143 8.11 14.35 0.00
N VAL A 144 9.22 14.87 -0.54
CA VAL A 144 10.00 14.29 -1.64
C VAL A 144 11.46 14.41 -1.29
N THR A 145 12.11 13.28 -1.02
CA THR A 145 13.51 13.19 -0.62
C THR A 145 14.29 12.26 -1.52
N VAL A 146 15.61 12.42 -1.57
CA VAL A 146 16.49 11.40 -2.14
C VAL A 146 16.43 10.18 -1.24
N ALA A 147 16.10 9.04 -1.80
CA ALA A 147 15.99 7.81 -1.05
C ALA A 147 17.38 7.31 -0.62
N PRO A 148 17.52 6.78 0.60
CA PRO A 148 18.75 6.09 1.01
C PRO A 148 19.09 4.92 0.08
N SER A 149 20.38 4.56 0.03
CA SER A 149 20.84 3.43 -0.78
C SER A 149 20.12 2.14 -0.40
N GLY A 150 19.69 1.38 -1.41
CA GLY A 150 18.95 0.12 -1.22
C GLY A 150 17.48 0.28 -0.82
N PHE A 151 16.96 1.51 -0.74
CA PHE A 151 15.54 1.73 -0.45
C PHE A 151 14.63 1.19 -1.54
N ASP A 152 13.69 0.35 -1.15
CA ASP A 152 12.55 -0.07 -1.96
C ASP A 152 11.26 0.15 -1.17
N ALA A 153 10.37 1.02 -1.64
CA ALA A 153 9.16 1.37 -0.91
C ALA A 153 8.31 0.14 -0.51
N ARG A 154 8.30 -0.90 -1.33
CA ARG A 154 7.51 -2.11 -1.09
C ARG A 154 8.25 -3.13 -0.22
N PHE A 155 9.49 -3.44 -0.58
CA PHE A 155 10.22 -4.57 -0.01
C PHE A 155 11.06 -4.20 1.21
N SER A 156 11.50 -2.93 1.35
CA SER A 156 12.19 -2.48 2.57
C SER A 156 11.24 -2.21 3.74
N ALA A 157 9.93 -2.09 3.50
CA ALA A 157 8.98 -1.78 4.58
C ALA A 157 8.89 -2.91 5.62
N LEU A 158 8.91 -2.53 6.91
CA LEU A 158 8.79 -3.43 8.05
C LEU A 158 7.34 -3.80 8.34
N GLU A 159 6.47 -2.80 8.31
CA GLU A 159 5.06 -2.96 8.66
C GLU A 159 4.18 -1.85 8.09
N ARG A 160 2.89 -2.10 8.07
CA ARG A 160 1.83 -1.15 7.71
C ARG A 160 0.81 -1.13 8.83
N THR A 161 0.38 0.07 9.18
CA THR A 161 -0.71 0.29 10.14
C THR A 161 -1.94 0.75 9.39
N TYR A 162 -3.05 0.04 9.61
CA TYR A 162 -4.37 0.46 9.15
C TYR A 162 -5.27 0.76 10.32
N VAL A 163 -6.13 1.75 10.15
CA VAL A 163 -7.26 2.01 11.06
C VAL A 163 -8.56 1.96 10.27
N TYR A 164 -9.55 1.25 10.81
CA TYR A 164 -10.90 1.24 10.28
C TYR A 164 -11.85 1.91 11.27
N ARG A 165 -12.61 2.90 10.83
CA ARG A 165 -13.48 3.75 11.65
C ARG A 165 -14.93 3.40 11.47
N VAL A 166 -15.63 3.19 12.59
CA VAL A 166 -17.05 2.83 12.66
C VAL A 166 -17.75 3.78 13.62
N ALA A 167 -18.88 4.31 13.22
CA ALA A 167 -19.87 4.91 14.09
C ALA A 167 -21.00 3.90 14.28
N ASP A 168 -21.18 3.41 15.50
CA ASP A 168 -22.28 2.54 15.90
C ASP A 168 -23.44 3.36 16.51
N ARG A 169 -24.48 2.69 17.04
CA ARG A 169 -25.64 3.37 17.63
C ARG A 169 -25.29 4.26 18.81
N ALA A 170 -24.20 3.99 19.53
CA ALA A 170 -23.74 4.79 20.64
C ALA A 170 -22.88 6.00 20.22
N SER A 171 -22.50 6.10 18.95
CA SER A 171 -21.66 7.17 18.42
C SER A 171 -22.48 8.38 17.99
N GLU A 172 -22.00 9.59 18.29
CA GLU A 172 -22.50 10.81 17.66
C GLU A 172 -21.89 10.97 16.25
N VAL A 173 -22.73 10.88 15.22
CA VAL A 173 -22.28 10.90 13.82
C VAL A 173 -22.08 12.34 13.34
N ASP A 174 -20.84 12.73 13.04
CA ASP A 174 -20.54 13.97 12.33
C ASP A 174 -20.70 13.76 10.80
N PRO A 175 -21.66 14.40 10.13
CA PRO A 175 -21.88 14.23 8.71
C PRO A 175 -20.69 14.67 7.82
N ARG A 176 -19.76 15.47 8.36
CA ARG A 176 -18.52 15.86 7.65
C ARG A 176 -17.58 14.66 7.48
N LEU A 177 -17.69 13.64 8.34
CA LEU A 177 -16.88 12.43 8.33
C LEU A 177 -17.48 11.31 7.48
N ARG A 178 -18.61 11.52 6.82
CA ARG A 178 -19.33 10.48 6.03
C ARG A 178 -18.47 9.78 4.98
N GLY A 179 -17.41 10.43 4.51
CA GLY A 179 -16.50 9.89 3.48
C GLY A 179 -15.51 8.86 4.00
N PHE A 180 -15.24 8.83 5.31
CA PHE A 180 -14.21 7.95 5.89
C PHE A 180 -14.60 7.31 7.25
N VAL A 181 -15.90 7.24 7.54
CA VAL A 181 -16.46 6.50 8.67
C VAL A 181 -17.58 5.61 8.16
N LEU A 182 -17.60 4.35 8.58
CA LEU A 182 -18.73 3.46 8.34
C LEU A 182 -19.79 3.68 9.41
N ASN A 183 -21.00 4.07 9.03
CA ASN A 183 -22.13 4.17 9.94
C ASN A 183 -22.89 2.84 10.01
N LEU A 184 -23.14 2.35 11.21
CA LEU A 184 -23.89 1.13 11.50
C LEU A 184 -25.00 1.45 12.52
N ASP A 185 -26.24 1.21 12.15
CA ASP A 185 -27.37 1.26 13.10
C ASP A 185 -27.45 -0.05 13.88
N ALA A 186 -26.45 -0.28 14.75
CA ALA A 186 -26.35 -1.46 15.60
C ALA A 186 -25.54 -1.16 16.87
N ASP A 187 -25.88 -1.85 17.94
CA ASP A 187 -25.04 -1.92 19.11
C ASP A 187 -23.94 -2.97 18.88
N LEU A 188 -22.70 -2.63 19.27
CA LEU A 188 -21.55 -3.48 19.05
C LEU A 188 -20.92 -3.91 20.38
N ASP A 189 -20.82 -5.22 20.62
CA ASP A 189 -20.05 -5.78 21.75
C ASP A 189 -18.55 -5.68 21.43
N VAL A 190 -17.92 -4.62 21.95
CA VAL A 190 -16.50 -4.34 21.73
C VAL A 190 -15.61 -5.40 22.39
N ALA A 191 -16.06 -6.04 23.50
CA ALA A 191 -15.30 -7.09 24.15
C ALA A 191 -15.22 -8.35 23.26
N ALA A 192 -16.35 -8.80 22.72
CA ALA A 192 -16.40 -9.91 21.78
C ALA A 192 -15.62 -9.62 20.48
N MET A 193 -15.68 -8.37 19.99
CA MET A 193 -14.89 -7.94 18.83
C MET A 193 -13.37 -7.98 19.11
N ASN A 194 -12.95 -7.63 20.32
CA ASN A 194 -11.53 -7.72 20.71
C ASN A 194 -11.09 -9.17 20.89
N GLU A 195 -11.94 -10.07 21.40
CA GLU A 195 -11.65 -11.50 21.43
C GLU A 195 -11.39 -12.04 20.01
N ALA A 196 -12.24 -11.71 19.04
CA ALA A 196 -12.05 -12.08 17.64
C ALA A 196 -10.77 -11.46 17.04
N ALA A 197 -10.51 -10.17 17.29
CA ALA A 197 -9.33 -9.48 16.80
C ALA A 197 -8.03 -10.10 17.35
N ALA A 198 -8.00 -10.47 18.64
CA ALA A 198 -6.83 -11.10 19.26
C ALA A 198 -6.43 -12.43 18.58
N MET A 199 -7.39 -13.18 18.02
CA MET A 199 -7.13 -14.44 17.30
C MET A 199 -6.35 -14.21 15.99
N THR A 200 -6.27 -12.99 15.48
CA THR A 200 -5.54 -12.66 14.25
C THR A 200 -4.05 -12.41 14.48
N ILE A 201 -3.62 -12.21 15.74
CA ILE A 201 -2.24 -11.87 16.09
C ILE A 201 -1.35 -13.10 15.88
N GLY A 202 -0.20 -12.90 15.23
CA GLY A 202 0.76 -13.92 14.90
C GLY A 202 0.86 -14.20 13.40
N LEU A 203 1.58 -15.26 13.06
CA LEU A 203 1.73 -15.73 11.67
C LEU A 203 0.59 -16.69 11.34
N HIS A 204 -0.28 -16.30 10.42
CA HIS A 204 -1.44 -17.09 10.00
C HIS A 204 -1.64 -17.07 8.49
N ASP A 205 -2.32 -18.07 7.97
CA ASP A 205 -2.91 -18.03 6.64
C ASP A 205 -4.30 -17.38 6.70
N PHE A 206 -4.43 -16.19 6.15
CA PHE A 206 -5.67 -15.40 6.10
C PHE A 206 -6.52 -15.74 4.88
N GLY A 207 -6.43 -16.94 4.32
CA GLY A 207 -7.19 -17.37 3.13
C GLY A 207 -8.69 -17.15 3.24
N SER A 208 -9.30 -17.34 4.41
CA SER A 208 -10.73 -17.08 4.66
C SER A 208 -11.08 -15.59 4.54
N PHE A 209 -10.18 -14.70 4.91
CA PHE A 209 -10.39 -13.26 4.97
C PHE A 209 -9.68 -12.48 3.84
N ALA A 210 -9.09 -13.15 2.89
CA ALA A 210 -8.34 -12.52 1.81
C ALA A 210 -8.79 -12.97 0.43
N THR A 211 -8.65 -12.11 -0.57
CA THR A 211 -8.82 -12.49 -1.97
C THR A 211 -7.48 -13.03 -2.48
N PRO A 212 -7.40 -14.29 -2.93
CA PRO A 212 -6.17 -14.84 -3.48
C PRO A 212 -5.68 -14.03 -4.69
N ASN A 213 -4.36 -13.85 -4.78
CA ASN A 213 -3.69 -13.31 -5.95
C ASN A 213 -2.88 -14.41 -6.63
N PRO A 214 -2.92 -14.54 -7.96
CA PRO A 214 -2.07 -15.50 -8.67
C PRO A 214 -0.58 -15.36 -8.29
N GLY A 215 0.03 -16.44 -7.85
CA GLY A 215 1.44 -16.50 -7.45
C GLY A 215 1.79 -15.86 -6.10
N GLY A 216 0.81 -15.30 -5.38
CA GLY A 216 0.97 -14.78 -4.02
C GLY A 216 0.48 -15.75 -2.95
N THR A 217 0.85 -15.50 -1.69
CA THR A 217 0.33 -16.21 -0.51
C THR A 217 -0.60 -15.29 0.28
N THR A 218 -1.47 -15.88 1.11
CA THR A 218 -2.30 -15.18 2.09
C THR A 218 -1.71 -15.23 3.50
N ILE A 219 -0.51 -15.81 3.65
CA ILE A 219 0.22 -15.93 4.91
C ILE A 219 0.80 -14.55 5.30
N ARG A 220 0.40 -14.02 6.48
CA ARG A 220 0.84 -12.72 7.00
C ARG A 220 1.12 -12.81 8.49
N GLU A 221 1.99 -11.95 8.97
CA GLU A 221 2.28 -11.79 10.39
C GLU A 221 1.61 -10.52 10.90
N VAL A 222 0.52 -10.69 11.65
CA VAL A 222 -0.15 -9.59 12.35
C VAL A 222 0.53 -9.39 13.70
N LYS A 223 1.02 -8.19 13.95
CA LYS A 223 1.72 -7.81 15.19
C LYS A 223 0.78 -7.26 16.24
N THR A 224 -0.28 -6.56 15.79
CA THR A 224 -1.25 -5.90 16.66
C THR A 224 -2.62 -5.88 15.97
N ALA A 225 -3.68 -6.18 16.72
CA ALA A 225 -5.06 -6.04 16.26
C ALA A 225 -5.97 -5.81 17.46
N TYR A 226 -6.69 -4.67 17.47
CA TYR A 226 -7.63 -4.35 18.55
C TYR A 226 -8.68 -3.33 18.14
N TRP A 227 -9.82 -3.35 18.84
CA TRP A 227 -10.88 -2.36 18.77
C TRP A 227 -10.84 -1.45 19.99
N ARG A 228 -11.04 -0.17 19.77
CA ARG A 228 -11.10 0.84 20.83
C ARG A 228 -12.14 1.90 20.50
N ARG A 229 -12.98 2.24 21.51
CA ARG A 229 -13.79 3.46 21.42
C ARG A 229 -12.91 4.66 21.77
N ILE A 230 -12.92 5.65 20.90
CA ILE A 230 -12.15 6.89 21.10
C ILE A 230 -12.92 7.73 22.13
N PRO A 231 -12.28 8.17 23.22
CA PRO A 231 -12.95 9.03 24.21
C PRO A 231 -13.39 10.34 23.58
N THR A 232 -14.57 10.83 23.99
CA THR A 232 -15.03 12.17 23.62
C THR A 232 -14.04 13.21 24.08
N ARG A 233 -13.52 13.99 23.15
CA ARG A 233 -12.61 15.10 23.43
C ARG A 233 -13.19 16.37 22.85
N PRO A 234 -13.38 17.43 23.67
CA PRO A 234 -13.81 18.72 23.14
C PRO A 234 -12.69 19.33 22.29
N LEU A 235 -13.05 19.89 21.14
CA LEU A 235 -12.11 20.60 20.27
C LEU A 235 -11.70 21.94 20.91
N VAL A 236 -12.63 22.60 21.61
CA VAL A 236 -12.41 23.87 22.31
C VAL A 236 -12.70 23.65 23.79
N VAL A 237 -11.72 23.96 24.65
CA VAL A 237 -11.78 23.73 26.10
C VAL A 237 -12.08 25.01 26.86
N ASP A 238 -11.58 26.16 26.36
CA ASP A 238 -11.65 27.44 27.06
C ASP A 238 -12.79 28.32 26.53
N GLY A 239 -13.53 28.97 27.42
CA GLY A 239 -14.54 29.98 27.09
C GLY A 239 -15.87 29.47 26.55
N MET A 240 -16.08 28.19 26.44
CA MET A 240 -17.35 27.56 26.05
C MET A 240 -18.20 27.28 27.27
N GLY A 241 -19.44 27.78 27.30
CA GLY A 241 -20.41 27.44 28.33
C GLY A 241 -20.67 25.94 28.44
N GLU A 242 -21.21 25.46 29.58
CA GLU A 242 -21.38 24.03 29.90
C GLU A 242 -22.30 23.24 28.93
N ARG A 243 -23.08 23.91 28.08
CA ARG A 243 -24.18 23.28 27.31
C ARG A 243 -23.80 22.61 25.99
N TYR A 244 -22.74 23.01 25.36
CA TYR A 244 -22.26 22.38 24.09
C TYR A 244 -20.76 22.51 23.94
N ARG A 245 -20.12 21.40 23.67
CA ARG A 245 -18.69 21.33 23.36
C ARG A 245 -18.52 20.67 21.99
N THR A 246 -17.93 21.37 21.03
CA THR A 246 -17.61 20.78 19.73
C THR A 246 -16.65 19.62 19.95
N PRO A 247 -17.01 18.38 19.57
CA PRO A 247 -16.12 17.25 19.72
C PRO A 247 -14.98 17.30 18.69
N ALA A 248 -13.83 16.75 19.03
CA ALA A 248 -12.81 16.43 18.05
C ALA A 248 -13.32 15.35 17.06
N ALA A 249 -12.85 15.39 15.82
CA ALA A 249 -13.44 14.66 14.72
C ALA A 249 -13.64 13.15 14.91
N GLU A 250 -12.76 12.49 15.66
CA GLU A 250 -12.85 11.04 15.91
C GLU A 250 -13.49 10.66 17.26
N SER A 251 -14.04 11.64 17.99
CA SER A 251 -14.71 11.39 19.29
C SER A 251 -15.83 10.36 19.12
N ASP A 252 -15.93 9.44 20.08
CA ASP A 252 -16.92 8.35 20.18
C ASP A 252 -16.89 7.29 19.08
N LEU A 253 -16.06 7.42 18.07
CA LEU A 253 -15.93 6.39 17.05
C LEU A 253 -15.30 5.10 17.62
N LEU A 254 -15.73 3.96 17.12
CA LEU A 254 -15.03 2.69 17.27
C LEU A 254 -13.95 2.59 16.18
N CYS A 255 -12.71 2.45 16.60
CA CYS A 255 -11.57 2.30 15.71
C CYS A 255 -10.95 0.92 15.85
N PHE A 256 -10.83 0.20 14.74
CA PHE A 256 -10.01 -1.01 14.62
C PHE A 256 -8.62 -0.64 14.16
N THR A 257 -7.63 -0.92 14.97
CA THR A 257 -6.22 -0.74 14.62
C THR A 257 -5.59 -2.10 14.34
N ILE A 258 -4.92 -2.24 13.20
CA ILE A 258 -4.19 -3.45 12.84
C ILE A 258 -2.82 -3.10 12.27
N VAL A 259 -1.78 -3.79 12.76
CA VAL A 259 -0.40 -3.67 12.30
C VAL A 259 0.08 -5.03 11.82
N ALA A 260 0.59 -5.09 10.60
CA ALA A 260 1.16 -6.31 10.04
C ALA A 260 2.35 -6.00 9.13
N ASP A 261 3.16 -6.97 8.88
CA ASP A 261 4.28 -6.89 7.95
C ASP A 261 3.83 -6.63 6.50
N ALA A 262 2.69 -7.18 6.11
CA ALA A 262 1.98 -6.92 4.86
C ALA A 262 0.51 -7.35 4.99
N PHE A 263 -0.33 -6.94 4.05
CA PHE A 263 -1.72 -7.36 3.97
C PHE A 263 -2.01 -8.03 2.61
N ALA A 264 -2.83 -9.07 2.64
CA ALA A 264 -3.40 -9.64 1.43
C ALA A 264 -4.59 -8.79 0.94
N ARG A 265 -4.96 -8.94 -0.32
CA ARG A 265 -6.06 -8.18 -0.92
C ARG A 265 -7.36 -8.39 -0.13
N ASN A 266 -8.06 -7.31 0.20
CA ASN A 266 -9.30 -7.27 0.99
C ASN A 266 -9.17 -7.76 2.44
N MET A 267 -8.00 -8.18 2.91
CA MET A 267 -7.80 -8.82 4.21
C MET A 267 -8.34 -7.99 5.38
N VAL A 268 -7.90 -6.75 5.54
CA VAL A 268 -8.33 -5.90 6.66
C VAL A 268 -9.85 -5.70 6.66
N ARG A 269 -10.43 -5.38 5.51
CA ARG A 269 -11.88 -5.16 5.38
C ARG A 269 -12.70 -6.42 5.68
N SER A 270 -12.20 -7.59 5.32
CA SER A 270 -12.85 -8.87 5.64
C SER A 270 -12.75 -9.20 7.13
N LEU A 271 -11.60 -8.96 7.77
CA LEU A 271 -11.42 -9.12 9.22
C LEU A 271 -12.35 -8.19 9.99
N VAL A 272 -12.42 -6.91 9.61
CA VAL A 272 -13.36 -5.94 10.19
C VAL A 272 -14.80 -6.44 10.05
N GLY A 273 -15.20 -6.90 8.86
CA GLY A 273 -16.54 -7.45 8.64
C GLY A 273 -16.85 -8.65 9.53
N GLY A 274 -15.87 -9.53 9.73
CA GLY A 274 -15.97 -10.67 10.66
C GLY A 274 -16.15 -10.23 12.11
N CYS A 275 -15.31 -9.31 12.58
CA CYS A 275 -15.41 -8.75 13.95
C CYS A 275 -16.76 -8.05 14.19
N ILE A 276 -17.25 -7.27 13.20
CA ILE A 276 -18.56 -6.61 13.31
C ILE A 276 -19.69 -7.63 13.39
N GLN A 277 -19.65 -8.72 12.62
CA GLN A 277 -20.67 -9.78 12.74
C GLN A 277 -20.67 -10.43 14.13
N VAL A 278 -19.49 -10.59 14.76
CA VAL A 278 -19.35 -11.04 16.13
C VAL A 278 -19.90 -10.01 17.10
N GLY A 279 -19.53 -8.74 16.97
CA GLY A 279 -20.01 -7.65 17.83
C GLY A 279 -21.53 -7.44 17.77
N MET A 280 -22.16 -7.70 16.63
CA MET A 280 -23.62 -7.68 16.46
C MET A 280 -24.32 -8.94 17.00
N GLY A 281 -23.57 -9.94 17.50
CA GLY A 281 -24.12 -11.24 17.90
C GLY A 281 -24.65 -12.12 16.74
N LYS A 282 -24.39 -11.75 15.48
CA LYS A 282 -24.78 -12.53 14.30
C LYS A 282 -23.92 -13.77 14.10
N ARG A 283 -22.72 -13.76 14.63
CA ARG A 283 -21.75 -14.86 14.65
C ARG A 283 -21.10 -14.95 15.99
N SER A 284 -20.65 -16.15 16.40
CA SER A 284 -19.91 -16.35 17.63
C SER A 284 -18.40 -16.14 17.44
N THR A 285 -17.67 -15.98 18.53
CA THR A 285 -16.19 -15.99 18.52
C THR A 285 -15.65 -17.36 18.07
N ASP A 286 -16.36 -18.45 18.33
CA ASP A 286 -16.02 -19.79 17.82
C ASP A 286 -16.11 -19.89 16.29
N TRP A 287 -17.11 -19.28 15.68
CA TRP A 287 -17.17 -19.17 14.22
C TRP A 287 -15.94 -18.42 13.68
N PHE A 288 -15.53 -17.33 14.32
CA PHE A 288 -14.35 -16.57 13.89
C PHE A 288 -13.07 -17.42 14.02
N ARG A 289 -12.94 -18.16 15.11
CA ARG A 289 -11.82 -19.09 15.35
C ARG A 289 -11.78 -20.19 14.28
N GLU A 290 -12.91 -20.76 13.91
CA GLU A 290 -13.01 -21.75 12.84
C GLU A 290 -12.51 -21.18 11.49
N LYS A 291 -12.91 -19.92 11.16
CA LYS A 291 -12.48 -19.26 9.94
C LYS A 291 -10.98 -18.91 9.94
N MET A 292 -10.39 -18.69 11.10
CA MET A 292 -8.92 -18.56 11.22
C MET A 292 -8.20 -19.91 11.08
N ALA A 293 -8.77 -20.99 11.59
CA ALA A 293 -8.17 -22.33 11.55
C ALA A 293 -8.24 -22.97 10.16
N VAL A 294 -9.29 -22.70 9.38
CA VAL A 294 -9.51 -23.27 8.04
C VAL A 294 -9.49 -22.13 7.01
N PRO A 295 -8.38 -21.90 6.30
CA PRO A 295 -8.19 -20.74 5.42
C PRO A 295 -8.97 -20.87 4.08
N LEU A 296 -10.27 -21.17 4.17
CA LEU A 296 -11.18 -21.30 3.03
C LEU A 296 -12.09 -20.08 2.93
N ARG A 297 -11.98 -19.35 1.80
CA ARG A 297 -12.82 -18.18 1.55
C ARG A 297 -14.26 -18.58 1.24
N GLU A 298 -15.18 -17.96 1.98
CA GLU A 298 -16.63 -18.09 1.80
C GLU A 298 -17.29 -16.71 1.69
N GLY A 299 -18.53 -16.65 1.22
CA GLY A 299 -19.29 -15.40 1.11
C GLY A 299 -19.50 -14.68 2.45
N SER A 300 -19.52 -15.43 3.57
CA SER A 300 -19.68 -14.89 4.93
C SER A 300 -18.51 -14.08 5.44
N THR A 301 -17.32 -14.20 4.81
CA THR A 301 -16.09 -13.49 5.15
C THR A 301 -15.72 -12.41 4.11
N GLY A 302 -16.69 -11.92 3.34
CA GLY A 302 -16.47 -10.86 2.35
C GLY A 302 -16.04 -9.52 2.95
N PRO A 303 -15.40 -8.66 2.16
CA PRO A 303 -14.93 -7.36 2.64
C PRO A 303 -16.11 -6.41 2.88
N ILE A 304 -16.07 -5.69 4.00
CA ILE A 304 -16.99 -4.59 4.30
C ILE A 304 -16.64 -3.35 3.46
N ALA A 305 -17.52 -2.35 3.49
CA ALA A 305 -17.36 -1.08 2.77
C ALA A 305 -15.97 -0.43 2.97
N PRO A 306 -15.39 0.22 1.95
CA PRO A 306 -14.01 0.70 2.02
C PRO A 306 -13.81 2.00 2.79
N GLN A 307 -14.83 2.88 2.85
CA GLN A 307 -14.69 4.26 3.34
C GLN A 307 -14.20 4.36 4.80
N GLY A 308 -14.39 3.34 5.64
CA GLY A 308 -13.86 3.36 7.00
C GLY A 308 -12.36 3.10 7.08
N LEU A 309 -11.74 2.58 6.02
CA LEU A 309 -10.36 2.11 6.04
C LEU A 309 -9.36 3.17 5.58
N THR A 310 -8.34 3.40 6.41
CA THR A 310 -7.21 4.28 6.10
C THR A 310 -5.88 3.57 6.37
N LEU A 311 -4.95 3.62 5.42
CA LEU A 311 -3.55 3.33 5.66
C LEU A 311 -2.94 4.51 6.43
N GLU A 312 -2.60 4.30 7.70
CA GLU A 312 -2.14 5.37 8.59
C GLU A 312 -0.63 5.51 8.61
N HIS A 313 0.10 4.41 8.44
CA HIS A 313 1.55 4.46 8.52
C HIS A 313 2.23 3.31 7.80
N VAL A 314 3.40 3.59 7.21
CA VAL A 314 4.34 2.60 6.68
C VAL A 314 5.67 2.80 7.39
N ALA A 315 6.12 1.79 8.15
CA ALA A 315 7.40 1.84 8.85
C ALA A 315 8.52 1.19 8.02
N TYR A 316 9.71 1.77 8.12
CA TYR A 316 10.95 1.28 7.52
C TYR A 316 12.02 1.07 8.59
N PRO A 317 13.02 0.18 8.37
CA PRO A 317 14.17 0.06 9.25
C PRO A 317 15.10 1.27 9.10
N ALA A 318 16.21 1.25 9.85
CA ALA A 318 17.30 2.20 9.67
C ALA A 318 17.90 2.09 8.26
N ASP A 319 18.52 3.18 7.77
CA ASP A 319 18.94 3.29 6.37
C ASP A 319 19.94 2.20 5.93
N ASP A 320 20.79 1.75 6.82
CA ASP A 320 21.79 0.69 6.61
C ASP A 320 21.19 -0.71 6.51
N GLU A 321 19.96 -0.92 6.99
CA GLU A 321 19.25 -2.22 6.94
C GLU A 321 18.30 -2.35 5.72
N LEU A 322 18.07 -1.27 4.97
CA LEU A 322 17.06 -1.21 3.90
C LEU A 322 17.29 -2.25 2.80
N ALA A 323 18.54 -2.38 2.33
CA ALA A 323 18.89 -3.28 1.24
C ALA A 323 18.71 -4.76 1.65
N GLU A 324 19.26 -5.15 2.81
CA GLU A 324 19.14 -6.51 3.34
C GLU A 324 17.66 -6.89 3.56
N ARG A 325 16.88 -5.96 4.12
CA ARG A 325 15.44 -6.16 4.31
C ARG A 325 14.73 -6.41 2.99
N ALA A 326 15.01 -5.62 1.96
CA ALA A 326 14.38 -5.74 0.65
C ALA A 326 14.68 -7.11 0.00
N GLU A 327 15.89 -7.61 0.11
CA GLU A 327 16.28 -8.93 -0.42
C GLU A 327 15.56 -10.06 0.32
N ARG A 328 15.56 -10.04 1.65
CA ARG A 328 14.94 -11.05 2.49
C ARG A 328 13.44 -11.21 2.24
N ILE A 329 12.72 -10.13 1.96
CA ILE A 329 11.27 -10.13 1.79
C ILE A 329 10.82 -10.58 0.39
N ARG A 330 11.70 -10.59 -0.60
CA ARG A 330 11.38 -11.11 -1.95
C ARG A 330 11.14 -12.63 -1.95
N ALA A 331 11.62 -13.35 -0.96
CA ALA A 331 11.38 -14.78 -0.81
C ALA A 331 9.88 -15.07 -0.49
N LYS A 332 9.36 -16.20 -1.02
CA LYS A 332 8.01 -16.66 -0.68
C LYS A 332 7.95 -17.14 0.76
N ARG A 333 6.86 -16.80 1.46
CA ARG A 333 6.59 -17.29 2.80
C ARG A 333 5.92 -18.65 2.81
N THR A 334 6.30 -19.43 3.81
CA THR A 334 5.64 -20.67 4.24
C THR A 334 5.26 -20.53 5.71
N LEU A 335 4.25 -21.29 6.17
CA LEU A 335 3.92 -21.45 7.59
C LEU A 335 5.02 -22.25 8.29
#